data_6b5580f754610729e3786a4be9d313b8
#
_entry.id   6b5580f754610729e3786a4be9d313b8
#
_cell.length_a   1.000
_cell.length_b   1.000
_cell.length_c   1.000
_cell.angle_alpha   90.00
_cell.angle_beta   90.00
_cell.angle_gamma   90.00
#
_symmetry.space_group_name_H-M   'P 1'
#
loop_
_entity.id
_entity.type
_entity.pdbx_description
1 polymer ?
#
loop_
_entity_poly.entity_id
_entity_poly.type
_entity_poly.pdbx_seq_one_letter_code
_entity_poly.pdbx_strand_id
1 'polypeptide(L)'
;MNNRPVPELQTDPEFDELIQPREEKYLEELEENIFDHGCLEPVCVWNGIILDGRLRYKICTKWDIHFNIQRMMFESRDKAVSFICHEQLKRTDLTGEYKKYLIGRLFRADMNTAIDEFMKKHPGTELNADGQVSQKYVRKTDIATIIGNEFNFGFSTVTKYDIYA
;
A
#
# COMPACT_ATOMS: atom_id res chain seq x y z
N MET A 1 16.23 -29.41 12.70
CA MET A 1 15.26 -28.85 11.77
C MET A 1 14.15 -28.21 12.61
N ASN A 2 14.06 -26.87 12.62
CA ASN A 2 13.04 -26.17 13.40
C ASN A 2 11.70 -26.28 12.66
N ASN A 3 10.91 -27.27 13.05
CA ASN A 3 9.56 -27.50 12.50
C ASN A 3 8.57 -26.47 13.07
N ARG A 4 8.79 -25.17 12.83
CA ARG A 4 7.77 -24.17 13.09
C ARG A 4 6.80 -24.18 11.90
N PRO A 5 5.50 -24.39 12.13
CA PRO A 5 4.54 -24.35 11.03
C PRO A 5 4.64 -22.99 10.34
N VAL A 6 4.72 -23.01 9.01
CA VAL A 6 4.66 -21.78 8.21
C VAL A 6 3.30 -21.11 8.50
N PRO A 7 3.29 -19.88 8.98
CA PRO A 7 2.03 -19.22 9.30
C PRO A 7 1.19 -19.05 8.04
N GLU A 8 -0.07 -19.41 8.12
CA GLU A 8 -1.04 -19.18 7.04
C GLU A 8 -1.37 -17.69 6.98
N LEU A 9 -0.93 -17.03 5.91
CA LEU A 9 -1.20 -15.62 5.66
C LEU A 9 -2.21 -15.49 4.52
N GLN A 10 -3.03 -14.45 4.61
CA GLN A 10 -4.07 -14.17 3.63
C GLN A 10 -3.64 -13.07 2.65
N THR A 11 -4.25 -13.06 1.47
CA THR A 11 -4.20 -11.97 0.51
C THR A 11 -5.55 -11.25 0.49
N ASP A 12 -5.56 -10.01 0.08
CA ASP A 12 -6.76 -9.19 -0.05
C ASP A 12 -6.84 -8.64 -1.48
N PRO A 13 -7.96 -8.81 -2.19
CA PRO A 13 -8.08 -8.39 -3.58
C PRO A 13 -7.78 -6.91 -3.83
N GLU A 14 -8.23 -6.01 -2.93
CA GLU A 14 -7.94 -4.58 -3.05
C GLU A 14 -6.45 -4.28 -2.91
N PHE A 15 -5.78 -4.95 -1.94
CA PHE A 15 -4.33 -4.78 -1.76
C PHE A 15 -3.56 -5.40 -2.92
N ASP A 16 -4.10 -6.47 -3.53
CA ASP A 16 -3.52 -7.13 -4.70
C ASP A 16 -3.53 -6.22 -5.93
N GLU A 17 -4.59 -5.43 -6.11
CA GLU A 17 -4.70 -4.45 -7.19
C GLU A 17 -3.68 -3.30 -7.06
N LEU A 18 -3.16 -3.02 -5.87
CA LEU A 18 -2.13 -2.01 -5.65
C LEU A 18 -0.72 -2.46 -6.05
N ILE A 19 -0.54 -3.72 -6.42
CA ILE A 19 0.78 -4.29 -6.69
C ILE A 19 0.91 -4.64 -8.17
N GLN A 20 1.68 -3.83 -8.91
CA GLN A 20 1.97 -4.15 -10.31
C GLN A 20 2.63 -5.52 -10.42
N PRO A 21 2.11 -6.43 -11.26
CA PRO A 21 2.74 -7.72 -11.52
C PRO A 21 4.21 -7.56 -11.95
N ARG A 22 5.02 -8.54 -11.59
CA ARG A 22 6.43 -8.63 -12.00
C ARG A 22 6.57 -9.50 -13.23
N GLU A 23 7.58 -9.22 -14.03
CA GLU A 23 7.98 -10.08 -15.14
C GLU A 23 8.48 -11.44 -14.63
N GLU A 24 8.33 -12.48 -15.45
CA GLU A 24 8.74 -13.84 -15.11
C GLU A 24 10.23 -13.93 -14.75
N LYS A 25 11.07 -13.24 -15.50
CA LYS A 25 12.50 -13.16 -15.22
C LYS A 25 12.82 -12.66 -13.81
N TYR A 26 12.07 -11.66 -13.32
CA TYR A 26 12.24 -11.18 -11.94
C TYR A 26 11.86 -12.26 -10.92
N LEU A 27 10.85 -13.07 -11.20
CA LEU A 27 10.44 -14.15 -10.31
C LEU A 27 11.50 -15.23 -10.21
N GLU A 28 12.13 -15.59 -11.33
CA GLU A 28 13.24 -16.55 -11.40
C GLU A 28 14.45 -16.03 -10.60
N GLU A 29 14.87 -14.78 -10.85
CA GLU A 29 15.98 -14.14 -10.13
C GLU A 29 15.71 -14.05 -8.62
N LEU A 30 14.48 -13.75 -8.22
CA LEU A 30 14.09 -13.70 -6.80
C LEU A 30 14.12 -15.10 -6.17
N GLU A 31 13.66 -16.13 -6.88
CA GLU A 31 13.65 -17.51 -6.40
C GLU A 31 15.10 -18.01 -6.22
N GLU A 32 15.97 -17.78 -7.18
CA GLU A 32 17.41 -18.11 -7.08
C GLU A 32 18.08 -17.39 -5.89
N ASN A 33 17.81 -16.08 -5.75
CA ASN A 33 18.38 -15.30 -4.65
C ASN A 33 17.93 -15.82 -3.27
N ILE A 34 16.66 -16.21 -3.13
CA ILE A 34 16.14 -16.78 -1.89
C ILE A 34 16.76 -18.17 -1.61
N PHE A 35 17.03 -18.98 -2.64
CA PHE A 35 17.72 -20.23 -2.49
C PHE A 35 19.16 -20.08 -2.00
N ASP A 36 19.88 -19.12 -2.55
CA ASP A 36 21.30 -18.93 -2.25
C ASP A 36 21.54 -18.24 -0.90
N HIS A 37 20.68 -17.31 -0.53
CA HIS A 37 20.91 -16.42 0.61
C HIS A 37 19.84 -16.50 1.71
N GLY A 38 18.77 -17.25 1.46
CA GLY A 38 17.57 -17.23 2.31
C GLY A 38 16.70 -16.00 2.08
N CYS A 39 15.54 -15.96 2.74
CA CYS A 39 14.63 -14.82 2.67
C CYS A 39 15.09 -13.72 3.65
N LEU A 40 15.89 -12.77 3.17
CA LEU A 40 16.51 -11.74 4.00
C LEU A 40 15.52 -10.67 4.43
N GLU A 41 14.62 -10.26 3.54
CA GLU A 41 13.61 -9.25 3.83
C GLU A 41 12.33 -9.89 4.39
N PRO A 42 11.72 -9.28 5.42
CA PRO A 42 10.50 -9.82 6.02
C PRO A 42 9.29 -9.70 5.09
N VAL A 43 8.27 -10.51 5.34
CA VAL A 43 6.92 -10.34 4.81
C VAL A 43 6.16 -9.38 5.72
N CYS A 44 5.70 -8.24 5.18
CA CYS A 44 4.93 -7.25 5.93
C CYS A 44 3.47 -7.66 5.99
N VAL A 45 2.90 -7.70 7.22
CA VAL A 45 1.55 -8.22 7.47
C VAL A 45 0.77 -7.29 8.39
N TRP A 46 -0.49 -7.06 8.08
CA TRP A 46 -1.46 -6.36 8.90
C TRP A 46 -2.72 -7.23 9.09
N ASN A 47 -3.09 -7.51 10.33
CA ASN A 47 -4.24 -8.38 10.67
C ASN A 47 -4.25 -9.74 9.94
N GLY A 48 -3.09 -10.34 9.71
CA GLY A 48 -2.97 -11.61 8.99
C GLY A 48 -2.96 -11.50 7.46
N ILE A 49 -3.15 -10.29 6.91
CA ILE A 49 -3.16 -10.01 5.47
C ILE A 49 -1.78 -9.51 5.06
N ILE A 50 -1.25 -10.03 3.96
CA ILE A 50 0.04 -9.61 3.41
C ILE A 50 -0.11 -8.23 2.75
N LEU A 51 0.72 -7.28 3.18
CA LEU A 51 0.82 -5.95 2.57
C LEU A 51 1.99 -5.86 1.59
N ASP A 52 3.12 -6.47 1.92
CA ASP A 52 4.29 -6.57 1.05
C ASP A 52 4.98 -7.92 1.24
N GLY A 53 5.70 -8.38 0.19
CA GLY A 53 6.44 -9.63 0.21
C GLY A 53 5.64 -10.86 -0.21
N ARG A 54 4.55 -10.74 -0.95
CA ARG A 54 3.74 -11.89 -1.43
C ARG A 54 4.54 -12.90 -2.23
N LEU A 55 5.45 -12.45 -3.09
CA LEU A 55 6.30 -13.35 -3.88
C LEU A 55 7.27 -14.09 -2.97
N ARG A 56 7.86 -13.40 -1.99
CA ARG A 56 8.73 -14.02 -0.97
C ARG A 56 7.96 -15.08 -0.19
N TYR A 57 6.76 -14.74 0.30
CA TYR A 57 5.88 -15.69 0.99
C TYR A 57 5.57 -16.93 0.14
N LYS A 58 5.19 -16.72 -1.13
CA LYS A 58 4.87 -17.80 -2.06
C LYS A 58 6.06 -18.73 -2.32
N ILE A 59 7.25 -18.15 -2.55
CA ILE A 59 8.48 -18.91 -2.78
C ILE A 59 8.87 -19.68 -1.51
N CYS A 60 8.92 -19.01 -0.36
CA CYS A 60 9.31 -19.63 0.90
C CYS A 60 8.36 -20.74 1.33
N THR A 61 7.06 -20.56 1.13
CA THR A 61 6.05 -21.60 1.41
C THR A 61 6.18 -22.80 0.47
N LYS A 62 6.43 -22.56 -0.83
CA LYS A 62 6.63 -23.62 -1.84
C LYS A 62 7.82 -24.51 -1.51
N TRP A 63 8.89 -23.93 -0.98
CA TRP A 63 10.16 -24.60 -0.79
C TRP A 63 10.55 -24.84 0.68
N ASP A 64 9.63 -24.61 1.61
CA ASP A 64 9.85 -24.73 3.06
C ASP A 64 11.07 -23.94 3.57
N ILE A 65 11.26 -22.73 3.01
CA ILE A 65 12.33 -21.81 3.39
C ILE A 65 11.82 -20.88 4.49
N HIS A 66 12.65 -20.73 5.54
CA HIS A 66 12.32 -19.81 6.64
C HIS A 66 12.25 -18.35 6.19
N PHE A 67 11.28 -17.60 6.67
CA PHE A 67 11.15 -16.16 6.49
C PHE A 67 10.66 -15.47 7.75
N ASN A 68 10.97 -14.18 7.87
CA ASN A 68 10.51 -13.35 8.97
C ASN A 68 9.22 -12.63 8.61
N ILE A 69 8.38 -12.39 9.63
CA ILE A 69 7.15 -11.59 9.50
C ILE A 69 7.33 -10.30 10.27
N GLN A 70 7.12 -9.18 9.57
CA GLN A 70 7.00 -7.85 10.17
C GLN A 70 5.52 -7.52 10.33
N ARG A 71 5.04 -7.49 11.59
CA ARG A 71 3.65 -7.09 11.87
C ARG A 71 3.53 -5.59 11.89
N MET A 72 2.68 -5.08 11.00
CA MET A 72 2.35 -3.67 10.90
C MET A 72 1.12 -3.36 11.77
N MET A 73 1.06 -2.14 12.32
CA MET A 73 -0.05 -1.67 13.12
C MET A 73 -0.63 -0.41 12.46
N PHE A 74 -1.78 -0.55 11.82
CA PHE A 74 -2.52 0.56 11.22
C PHE A 74 -3.89 0.68 11.87
N GLU A 75 -4.31 1.92 12.13
CA GLU A 75 -5.61 2.23 12.75
C GLU A 75 -6.78 2.07 11.77
N SER A 76 -6.52 2.12 10.48
CA SER A 76 -7.53 1.99 9.43
C SER A 76 -7.00 1.27 8.19
N ARG A 77 -7.94 0.82 7.36
CA ARG A 77 -7.65 0.23 6.05
C ARG A 77 -6.98 1.24 5.11
N ASP A 78 -7.43 2.49 5.13
CA ASP A 78 -6.83 3.56 4.31
C ASP A 78 -5.35 3.78 4.66
N LYS A 79 -4.96 3.72 5.94
CA LYS A 79 -3.54 3.77 6.33
C LYS A 79 -2.73 2.58 5.80
N ALA A 80 -3.33 1.40 5.72
CA ALA A 80 -2.67 0.24 5.10
C ALA A 80 -2.55 0.42 3.57
N VAL A 81 -3.58 0.94 2.89
CA VAL A 81 -3.54 1.29 1.46
C VAL A 81 -2.45 2.33 1.20
N SER A 82 -2.40 3.41 1.99
CA SER A 82 -1.37 4.44 1.88
C SER A 82 0.04 3.84 2.00
N PHE A 83 0.26 2.97 2.99
CA PHE A 83 1.54 2.25 3.15
C PHE A 83 1.91 1.44 1.90
N ILE A 84 0.97 0.62 1.37
CA ILE A 84 1.24 -0.19 0.17
C ILE A 84 1.58 0.70 -1.03
N CYS A 85 0.82 1.79 -1.23
CA CYS A 85 1.08 2.73 -2.32
C CYS A 85 2.48 3.34 -2.22
N HIS A 86 2.92 3.78 -1.02
CA HIS A 86 4.26 4.31 -0.81
C HIS A 86 5.34 3.26 -1.11
N GLU A 87 5.19 2.01 -0.65
CA GLU A 87 6.16 0.95 -0.94
C GLU A 87 6.23 0.65 -2.44
N GLN A 88 5.08 0.59 -3.12
CA GLN A 88 5.08 0.35 -4.56
C GLN A 88 5.66 1.53 -5.36
N LEU A 89 5.41 2.79 -4.96
CA LEU A 89 5.92 3.98 -5.65
C LEU A 89 7.45 4.15 -5.56
N LYS A 90 8.13 3.44 -4.66
CA LYS A 90 9.61 3.36 -4.60
C LYS A 90 10.20 2.53 -5.75
N ARG A 91 9.40 1.70 -6.40
CA ARG A 91 9.86 0.82 -7.48
C ARG A 91 10.21 1.62 -8.73
N THR A 92 11.30 1.22 -9.38
CA THR A 92 11.78 1.85 -10.64
C THR A 92 11.15 1.27 -11.90
N ASP A 93 10.52 0.08 -11.79
CA ASP A 93 9.93 -0.67 -12.91
C ASP A 93 8.42 -0.44 -13.09
N LEU A 94 7.84 0.53 -12.39
CA LEU A 94 6.43 0.88 -12.56
C LEU A 94 6.17 1.50 -13.92
N THR A 95 5.10 1.02 -14.59
CA THR A 95 4.58 1.71 -15.78
C THR A 95 4.01 3.08 -15.39
N GLY A 96 4.02 4.01 -16.36
CA GLY A 96 3.48 5.35 -16.14
C GLY A 96 1.99 5.34 -15.73
N GLU A 97 1.20 4.42 -16.30
CA GLU A 97 -0.22 4.27 -15.97
C GLU A 97 -0.41 3.71 -14.55
N TYR A 98 0.40 2.71 -14.17
CA TYR A 98 0.31 2.15 -12.83
C TYR A 98 0.74 3.16 -11.75
N LYS A 99 1.76 3.98 -12.06
CA LYS A 99 2.18 5.07 -11.18
C LYS A 99 1.06 6.10 -10.96
N LYS A 100 0.33 6.48 -12.02
CA LYS A 100 -0.83 7.38 -11.92
C LYS A 100 -1.93 6.77 -11.05
N TYR A 101 -2.25 5.48 -11.27
CA TYR A 101 -3.22 4.75 -10.47
C TYR A 101 -2.85 4.76 -8.98
N LEU A 102 -1.61 4.39 -8.64
CA LEU A 102 -1.14 4.37 -7.25
C LEU A 102 -1.20 5.75 -6.59
N ILE A 103 -0.83 6.81 -7.30
CA ILE A 103 -0.91 8.19 -6.79
C ILE A 103 -2.37 8.59 -6.52
N GLY A 104 -3.31 8.21 -7.39
CA GLY A 104 -4.73 8.43 -7.16
C GLY A 104 -5.26 7.67 -5.95
N ARG A 105 -4.88 6.39 -5.81
CA ARG A 105 -5.25 5.57 -4.64
C ARG A 105 -4.67 6.12 -3.34
N LEU A 106 -3.41 6.54 -3.35
CA LEU A 106 -2.75 7.19 -2.22
C LEU A 106 -3.49 8.47 -1.81
N PHE A 107 -3.77 9.35 -2.77
CA PHE A 107 -4.49 10.58 -2.52
C PHE A 107 -5.87 10.33 -1.89
N ARG A 108 -6.61 9.34 -2.39
CA ARG A 108 -7.92 8.97 -1.85
C ARG A 108 -7.83 8.42 -0.42
N ALA A 109 -6.87 7.54 -0.17
CA ALA A 109 -6.65 6.96 1.16
C ALA A 109 -6.23 8.02 2.20
N ASP A 110 -5.35 8.94 1.84
CA ASP A 110 -4.91 10.02 2.71
C ASP A 110 -6.03 11.05 2.97
N MET A 111 -6.87 11.34 1.98
CA MET A 111 -8.06 12.16 2.16
C MET A 111 -9.05 11.54 3.15
N ASN A 112 -9.35 10.24 3.00
CA ASN A 112 -10.24 9.53 3.91
C ASN A 112 -9.68 9.55 5.34
N THR A 113 -8.39 9.28 5.49
CA THR A 113 -7.70 9.33 6.78
C THR A 113 -7.81 10.73 7.43
N ALA A 114 -7.59 11.79 6.67
CA ALA A 114 -7.68 13.15 7.17
C ALA A 114 -9.13 13.54 7.58
N ILE A 115 -10.12 13.06 6.84
CA ILE A 115 -11.53 13.22 7.17
C ILE A 115 -11.88 12.50 8.46
N ASP A 116 -11.47 11.24 8.61
CA ASP A 116 -11.73 10.44 9.81
C ASP A 116 -11.08 11.05 11.05
N GLU A 117 -9.84 11.52 10.93
CA GLU A 117 -9.13 12.20 12.03
C GLU A 117 -9.81 13.52 12.40
N PHE A 118 -10.30 14.26 11.42
CA PHE A 118 -11.08 15.49 11.66
C PHE A 118 -12.38 15.17 12.40
N MET A 119 -13.15 14.18 11.94
CA MET A 119 -14.43 13.79 12.55
C MET A 119 -14.25 13.30 13.99
N LYS A 120 -13.19 12.56 14.29
CA LYS A 120 -12.84 12.12 15.65
C LYS A 120 -12.59 13.31 16.60
N LYS A 121 -11.95 14.37 16.10
CA LYS A 121 -11.65 15.58 16.88
C LYS A 121 -12.86 16.53 17.03
N HIS A 122 -13.82 16.43 16.13
CA HIS A 122 -14.99 17.32 16.06
C HIS A 122 -16.28 16.49 15.97
N PRO A 123 -16.65 15.75 17.05
CA PRO A 123 -17.87 14.96 17.07
C PRO A 123 -19.10 15.89 16.92
N GLY A 124 -20.03 15.51 16.05
CA GLY A 124 -21.22 16.31 15.72
C GLY A 124 -21.06 17.18 14.45
N THR A 125 -19.92 17.11 13.75
CA THR A 125 -19.81 17.71 12.41
C THR A 125 -20.71 16.94 11.44
N GLU A 126 -21.63 17.66 10.79
CA GLU A 126 -22.46 17.09 9.74
C GLU A 126 -21.70 17.01 8.41
N LEU A 127 -21.90 15.92 7.69
CA LEU A 127 -21.45 15.78 6.31
C LEU A 127 -22.41 16.59 5.41
N ASN A 128 -21.89 17.13 4.31
CA ASN A 128 -22.74 17.73 3.28
C ASN A 128 -23.59 16.66 2.57
N ALA A 129 -24.48 17.10 1.66
CA ALA A 129 -25.39 16.20 0.91
C ALA A 129 -24.64 15.09 0.14
N ASP A 130 -23.37 15.31 -0.20
CA ASP A 130 -22.49 14.35 -0.91
C ASP A 130 -21.70 13.45 0.05
N GLY A 131 -22.00 13.46 1.35
CA GLY A 131 -21.30 12.68 2.37
C GLY A 131 -19.88 13.16 2.66
N GLN A 132 -19.53 14.40 2.31
CA GLN A 132 -18.19 14.96 2.47
C GLN A 132 -18.14 15.98 3.61
N VAL A 133 -17.02 16.03 4.31
CA VAL A 133 -16.69 17.13 5.21
C VAL A 133 -16.47 18.40 4.38
N SER A 134 -17.01 19.54 4.83
CA SER A 134 -16.80 20.81 4.14
C SER A 134 -15.30 21.03 3.87
N GLN A 135 -14.94 21.41 2.64
CA GLN A 135 -13.57 21.72 2.23
C GLN A 135 -12.87 22.79 3.10
N LYS A 136 -13.64 23.49 3.95
CA LYS A 136 -13.10 24.43 4.94
C LYS A 136 -12.21 23.72 5.99
N TYR A 137 -12.45 22.44 6.25
CA TYR A 137 -11.80 21.72 7.34
C TYR A 137 -10.72 20.74 6.87
N VAL A 138 -10.94 20.06 5.72
CA VAL A 138 -9.95 19.17 5.12
C VAL A 138 -9.75 19.62 3.67
N ARG A 139 -8.60 20.22 3.38
CA ARG A 139 -8.33 20.77 2.05
C ARG A 139 -7.66 19.71 1.17
N LYS A 140 -8.34 19.36 0.08
CA LYS A 140 -7.76 18.52 -0.98
C LYS A 140 -6.40 19.03 -1.48
N THR A 141 -6.24 20.36 -1.51
CA THR A 141 -5.00 21.02 -1.93
C THR A 141 -3.81 20.68 -1.04
N ASP A 142 -4.03 20.55 0.26
CA ASP A 142 -2.94 20.30 1.21
C ASP A 142 -2.43 18.87 1.06
N ILE A 143 -3.33 17.89 0.99
CA ILE A 143 -2.97 16.48 0.76
C ILE A 143 -2.30 16.30 -0.61
N ALA A 144 -2.89 16.85 -1.68
CA ALA A 144 -2.31 16.76 -3.01
C ALA A 144 -0.96 17.47 -3.13
N THR A 145 -0.72 18.53 -2.37
CA THR A 145 0.57 19.22 -2.33
C THR A 145 1.62 18.38 -1.63
N ILE A 146 1.28 17.73 -0.51
CA ILE A 146 2.20 16.82 0.20
C ILE A 146 2.64 15.69 -0.74
N ILE A 147 1.69 14.97 -1.35
CA ILE A 147 1.97 13.88 -2.28
C ILE A 147 2.74 14.40 -3.52
N GLY A 148 2.36 15.56 -4.04
CA GLY A 148 3.03 16.17 -5.17
C GLY A 148 4.50 16.49 -4.89
N ASN A 149 4.81 17.00 -3.72
CA ASN A 149 6.18 17.27 -3.29
C ASN A 149 7.00 15.97 -3.12
N GLU A 150 6.40 14.94 -2.53
CA GLU A 150 7.06 13.65 -2.31
C GLU A 150 7.44 12.96 -3.61
N PHE A 151 6.53 12.95 -4.59
CA PHE A 151 6.71 12.22 -5.85
C PHE A 151 7.04 13.10 -7.06
N ASN A 152 7.31 14.40 -6.84
CA ASN A 152 7.66 15.39 -7.85
C ASN A 152 6.56 15.61 -8.91
N PHE A 153 5.32 15.80 -8.45
CA PHE A 153 4.17 16.16 -9.28
C PHE A 153 3.54 17.48 -8.84
N GLY A 154 2.96 18.21 -9.79
CA GLY A 154 2.13 19.37 -9.44
C GLY A 154 0.81 18.94 -8.76
N PHE A 155 0.31 19.73 -7.82
CA PHE A 155 -0.95 19.51 -7.11
C PHE A 155 -2.12 19.16 -8.06
N SER A 156 -2.26 19.91 -9.16
CA SER A 156 -3.30 19.66 -10.17
C SER A 156 -3.16 18.31 -10.88
N THR A 157 -1.97 17.78 -10.94
CA THR A 157 -1.68 16.46 -11.50
C THR A 157 -2.12 15.36 -10.56
N VAL A 158 -1.80 15.50 -9.27
CA VAL A 158 -2.23 14.54 -8.22
C VAL A 158 -3.76 14.43 -8.17
N THR A 159 -4.46 15.57 -8.14
CA THR A 159 -5.93 15.58 -8.12
C THR A 159 -6.59 15.00 -9.38
N LYS A 160 -5.93 15.10 -10.54
CA LYS A 160 -6.40 14.43 -11.76
C LYS A 160 -6.25 12.92 -11.69
N TYR A 161 -5.24 12.41 -11.00
CA TYR A 161 -5.02 10.97 -10.88
C TYR A 161 -6.06 10.26 -10.00
N ASP A 162 -6.78 10.99 -9.14
CA ASP A 162 -7.94 10.46 -8.41
C ASP A 162 -9.01 9.83 -9.33
N ILE A 163 -9.08 10.27 -10.60
CA ILE A 163 -10.00 9.69 -11.59
C ILE A 163 -9.60 8.24 -11.96
N TYR A 164 -8.33 7.88 -11.85
CA TYR A 164 -7.81 6.55 -12.21
C TYR A 164 -7.89 5.55 -11.05
N ALA A 165 -8.19 6.00 -9.85
CA ALA A 165 -8.28 5.20 -8.63
C ALA A 165 -9.72 4.80 -8.32
#